data_c708d7540e76c59861904ecd3fa19564
#
_entry.id   c708d7540e76c59861904ecd3fa19564
#
_cell.length_a   1.000
_cell.length_b   1.000
_cell.length_c   1.000
_cell.angle_alpha   90.00
_cell.angle_beta   90.00
_cell.angle_gamma   90.00
#
_symmetry.space_group_name_H-M   'P 1'
#
loop_
_entity.id
_entity.type
_entity.pdbx_description
1 polymer ?
#
loop_
_entity_poly.entity_id
_entity_poly.type
_entity_poly.pdbx_seq_one_letter_code
_entity_poly.pdbx_strand_id
1 'polypeptide(L)'
;MKRYLITVVSILLLCSIKCCSNQKVRHQNCNKQVYFESTDQFCLKEDELFELELEAEEHNHLEPGAIYNQNKQKSLNSLFSSVSQWRFPSKHQLFETFPIDPIKENYVRQVQNVIFSQVLPTPLRYKAKLVAYSEDVLTGLLDLHPSVTETEPFVAFVAGNTFLDGSIPLAHRYGGHQFGGWSGQLGDGRAHLLGEYINRNGERWELQLKGSGKTPYSRRGDGRAVLRSSVREFLGSEAMFYLGVSTSRALSLVVSEDPIWRDQFYDGNPRQEKAAVVLRLAPSWFRIGSLEILAKNREIDLLRSLVDFIIKHHFKEIDSEDDDRYLAFYSEIINKTAYMIAKWQSIGFAHGVMNTDNFSLLSITIDYGPFGFLDAYDPQYIPNTSDDEGRYSYEKQPEVGLFNMRKLADALAPLLTLPQRKQLPIITSGYVDIYKARFMELFRKKLGLIGAEEQDEYIVAMLLQMMEDTHSDFTTTFRQLGVISMAMLRSSTQDAATKLWALTDLSRHEMFQEWARMYAERQEALDEEEDLRRRARMNAVNPNYILRNWMAQAAIEDAGRGDFTTVKDLLKILKRPFENQPEADERGYANRPPHWARDIRVSCSS
;
A
#
# COMPACT_ATOMS: atom_id res chain seq x y z
N MET A 1 16.11 -25.17 -10.68
CA MET A 1 17.39 -24.43 -10.67
C MET A 1 17.59 -23.47 -11.86
N LYS A 2 17.38 -23.85 -13.13
CA LYS A 2 17.62 -22.93 -14.26
C LYS A 2 16.60 -21.80 -14.48
N ARG A 3 15.36 -21.87 -14.03
CA ARG A 3 14.34 -20.82 -14.31
C ARG A 3 14.30 -19.70 -13.29
N TYR A 4 14.55 -19.94 -12.02
CA TYR A 4 14.50 -18.91 -10.97
C TYR A 4 15.81 -18.17 -10.78
N LEU A 5 16.94 -18.88 -10.83
CA LEU A 5 18.20 -18.16 -11.10
C LEU A 5 18.02 -17.26 -12.34
N ILE A 6 17.22 -17.66 -13.31
CA ILE A 6 16.94 -16.84 -14.50
C ILE A 6 15.93 -15.70 -14.19
N THR A 7 14.97 -15.78 -13.29
CA THR A 7 14.02 -14.68 -13.04
C THR A 7 14.53 -13.71 -11.98
N VAL A 8 15.04 -14.15 -10.85
CA VAL A 8 15.75 -13.28 -9.89
C VAL A 8 17.13 -12.91 -10.43
N VAL A 9 17.87 -13.82 -11.08
CA VAL A 9 19.15 -13.58 -11.75
C VAL A 9 18.97 -13.02 -13.16
N SER A 10 17.85 -13.14 -13.89
CA SER A 10 17.64 -12.41 -15.16
C SER A 10 17.28 -10.95 -14.94
N ILE A 11 16.63 -10.61 -13.84
CA ILE A 11 16.55 -9.22 -13.40
C ILE A 11 17.94 -8.75 -12.92
N LEU A 12 18.76 -9.62 -12.34
CA LEU A 12 20.13 -9.33 -11.89
C LEU A 12 21.16 -9.36 -13.03
N LEU A 13 21.09 -10.29 -13.98
CA LEU A 13 22.06 -10.46 -15.10
C LEU A 13 21.81 -9.57 -16.32
N LEU A 14 20.60 -9.08 -16.56
CA LEU A 14 20.36 -8.11 -17.65
C LEU A 14 21.01 -6.74 -17.38
N CYS A 15 21.34 -6.41 -16.13
CA CYS A 15 22.12 -5.22 -15.79
C CYS A 15 23.64 -5.46 -15.87
N SER A 16 24.14 -6.63 -15.45
CA SER A 16 25.59 -6.92 -15.49
C SER A 16 26.14 -7.07 -16.91
N ILE A 17 25.36 -7.56 -17.88
CA ILE A 17 25.80 -7.70 -19.28
C ILE A 17 25.83 -6.35 -20.03
N LYS A 18 25.07 -5.34 -19.60
CA LYS A 18 25.15 -3.99 -20.18
C LYS A 18 26.28 -3.13 -19.62
N CYS A 19 26.76 -3.41 -18.41
CA CYS A 19 27.94 -2.71 -17.85
C CYS A 19 29.27 -3.22 -18.42
N CYS A 20 29.38 -4.51 -18.78
CA CYS A 20 30.63 -5.07 -19.33
C CYS A 20 30.86 -4.80 -20.82
N SER A 21 29.87 -4.32 -21.57
CA SER A 21 30.04 -4.03 -22.99
C SER A 21 30.55 -2.62 -23.33
N ASN A 22 30.68 -1.73 -22.33
CA ASN A 22 31.16 -0.36 -22.54
C ASN A 22 32.58 -0.06 -22.02
N GLN A 23 33.36 -1.08 -21.64
CA GLN A 23 34.78 -0.91 -21.28
C GLN A 23 35.74 -1.38 -22.35
N LYS A 24 35.58 -0.94 -23.61
CA LYS A 24 36.64 -0.94 -24.61
C LYS A 24 36.47 0.22 -25.57
N VAL A 25 36.85 1.43 -25.17
CA VAL A 25 37.38 2.45 -26.06
C VAL A 25 38.35 3.35 -25.29
N ARG A 26 39.59 3.20 -25.60
CA ARG A 26 40.82 3.98 -25.54
C ARG A 26 40.81 5.37 -24.86
N HIS A 27 41.79 5.52 -23.96
CA HIS A 27 42.45 6.78 -23.62
C HIS A 27 42.89 7.54 -24.87
N GLN A 28 42.43 8.78 -25.01
CA GLN A 28 43.23 9.88 -25.56
C GLN A 28 42.62 11.22 -25.15
N ASN A 29 43.48 11.97 -24.46
CA ASN A 29 43.48 13.40 -24.18
C ASN A 29 42.30 14.27 -24.72
N CYS A 30 41.61 14.93 -23.80
CA CYS A 30 41.29 16.34 -24.03
C CYS A 30 41.07 17.04 -22.67
N ASN A 31 42.01 17.94 -22.33
CA ASN A 31 41.83 18.98 -21.32
C ASN A 31 40.71 19.91 -21.80
N LYS A 32 39.62 19.95 -21.04
CA LYS A 32 38.80 21.16 -20.81
C LYS A 32 37.95 20.93 -19.56
N GLN A 33 38.31 21.65 -18.51
CA GLN A 33 37.45 21.90 -17.37
C GLN A 33 36.14 22.52 -17.86
N VAL A 34 35.05 21.80 -17.67
CA VAL A 34 33.71 22.35 -17.61
C VAL A 34 33.08 21.75 -16.36
N TYR A 35 32.72 22.62 -15.46
CA TYR A 35 32.08 22.38 -14.20
C TYR A 35 30.94 21.35 -14.29
N PHE A 36 31.10 20.25 -13.55
CA PHE A 36 30.05 19.35 -13.16
C PHE A 36 30.16 19.16 -11.65
N GLU A 37 29.73 20.19 -10.91
CA GLU A 37 29.66 20.14 -9.44
C GLU A 37 28.31 19.62 -8.93
N SER A 38 27.47 19.00 -9.75
CA SER A 38 26.17 18.52 -9.31
C SER A 38 25.87 17.02 -9.51
N THR A 39 26.83 16.25 -10.04
CA THR A 39 26.62 14.81 -10.26
C THR A 39 27.27 13.91 -9.20
N ASP A 40 28.17 14.45 -8.36
CA ASP A 40 28.82 13.68 -7.29
C ASP A 40 27.97 13.55 -6.01
N GLN A 41 26.85 14.31 -5.90
CA GLN A 41 25.93 14.22 -4.75
C GLN A 41 24.93 13.04 -4.81
N PHE A 42 24.86 12.33 -5.93
CA PHE A 42 23.95 11.17 -6.08
C PHE A 42 24.64 9.81 -6.07
N CYS A 43 25.94 9.75 -5.90
CA CYS A 43 26.68 8.53 -5.61
C CYS A 43 27.30 8.65 -4.22
N LEU A 44 26.49 8.66 -3.18
CA LEU A 44 26.97 8.35 -1.83
C LEU A 44 27.45 6.90 -1.83
N LYS A 45 28.63 6.64 -1.26
CA LYS A 45 29.09 5.29 -1.02
C LYS A 45 28.08 4.60 -0.11
N GLU A 46 27.88 3.30 -0.27
CA GLU A 46 26.93 2.51 0.54
C GLU A 46 27.12 2.74 2.05
N ASP A 47 28.33 2.96 2.50
CA ASP A 47 28.67 3.24 3.90
C ASP A 47 28.21 4.64 4.37
N GLU A 48 28.23 5.67 3.52
CA GLU A 48 27.77 7.02 3.85
C GLU A 48 26.23 7.14 3.81
N LEU A 49 25.57 6.37 2.94
CA LEU A 49 24.11 6.20 2.95
C LEU A 49 23.65 5.52 4.25
N PHE A 50 24.41 4.53 4.73
CA PHE A 50 24.11 3.79 5.95
C PHE A 50 24.28 4.64 7.23
N GLU A 51 25.30 5.50 7.32
CA GLU A 51 25.48 6.39 8.47
C GLU A 51 24.48 7.56 8.47
N LEU A 52 24.18 8.17 7.33
CA LEU A 52 23.14 9.20 7.21
C LEU A 52 21.73 8.64 7.44
N GLU A 53 21.47 7.39 7.07
CA GLU A 53 20.21 6.72 7.37
C GLU A 53 20.10 6.34 8.85
N LEU A 54 21.18 5.96 9.53
CA LEU A 54 21.18 5.71 10.99
C LEU A 54 20.89 7.00 11.78
N GLU A 55 21.46 8.15 11.39
CA GLU A 55 21.16 9.44 12.03
C GLU A 55 19.75 9.96 11.66
N ALA A 56 19.27 9.68 10.45
CA ALA A 56 17.90 9.98 10.05
C ALA A 56 16.89 8.98 10.64
N GLU A 57 17.29 7.71 10.84
CA GLU A 57 16.49 6.68 11.51
C GLU A 57 16.28 7.00 13.00
N GLU A 58 17.26 7.57 13.71
CA GLU A 58 17.05 8.05 15.09
C GLU A 58 16.06 9.24 15.17
N HIS A 59 15.84 9.98 14.07
CA HIS A 59 14.96 11.14 14.08
C HIS A 59 13.65 10.97 13.26
N ASN A 60 13.52 9.97 12.37
CA ASN A 60 12.36 9.84 11.47
C ASN A 60 11.79 8.43 11.29
N HIS A 61 12.34 7.37 11.86
CA HIS A 61 11.74 6.03 11.87
C HIS A 61 11.08 5.70 13.19
N LEU A 62 10.09 6.49 13.53
CA LEU A 62 9.03 5.94 14.34
C LEU A 62 8.21 5.04 13.38
N GLU A 63 8.32 3.71 13.57
CA GLU A 63 7.35 2.75 13.03
C GLU A 63 5.95 3.37 13.11
N PRO A 64 5.09 3.32 12.09
CA PRO A 64 3.76 3.94 12.14
C PRO A 64 2.98 3.56 13.41
N GLY A 65 3.17 2.34 13.94
CA GLY A 65 2.66 1.92 15.24
C GLY A 65 3.38 2.55 16.44
N ALA A 66 4.68 2.86 16.33
CA ALA A 66 5.46 3.48 17.41
C ALA A 66 5.23 5.00 17.50
N ILE A 67 4.99 5.68 16.38
CA ILE A 67 4.55 7.09 16.35
C ILE A 67 3.23 7.25 17.11
N TYR A 68 2.33 6.26 16.94
CA TYR A 68 1.06 6.25 17.66
C TYR A 68 1.24 6.07 19.17
N ASN A 69 2.17 5.24 19.63
CA ASN A 69 2.45 4.99 21.04
C ASN A 69 3.24 6.10 21.73
N GLN A 70 4.07 6.87 21.01
CA GLN A 70 4.85 7.98 21.57
C GLN A 70 4.08 9.30 21.65
N ASN A 71 3.05 9.50 20.81
CA ASN A 71 2.13 10.61 21.02
C ASN A 71 1.33 10.34 22.28
N LYS A 72 1.74 10.98 23.40
CA LYS A 72 1.05 11.01 24.68
C LYS A 72 -0.43 10.76 24.48
N GLN A 73 -0.99 9.70 25.11
CA GLN A 73 -2.42 9.49 25.27
C GLN A 73 -3.08 10.85 25.51
N LYS A 74 -3.60 11.45 24.43
CA LYS A 74 -4.35 12.70 24.57
C LYS A 74 -5.46 12.37 25.54
N SER A 75 -5.54 13.09 26.66
CA SER A 75 -6.62 12.86 27.61
C SER A 75 -7.92 12.77 26.82
N LEU A 76 -8.66 11.68 26.93
CA LEU A 76 -9.95 11.49 26.27
C LEU A 76 -10.88 12.70 26.50
N ASN A 77 -10.74 13.37 27.64
CA ASN A 77 -11.49 14.58 27.99
C ASN A 77 -11.21 15.78 27.06
N SER A 78 -10.17 15.73 26.23
CA SER A 78 -9.85 16.78 25.28
C SER A 78 -10.38 16.52 23.86
N LEU A 79 -11.03 15.37 23.62
CA LEU A 79 -11.63 15.02 22.33
C LEU A 79 -13.04 15.60 22.21
N PHE A 80 -13.49 15.86 20.97
CA PHE A 80 -14.85 16.32 20.72
C PHE A 80 -15.85 15.19 21.02
N SER A 81 -16.72 15.40 22.00
CA SER A 81 -17.76 14.45 22.39
C SER A 81 -19.05 14.54 21.56
N SER A 82 -19.13 15.51 20.66
CA SER A 82 -20.24 15.69 19.73
C SER A 82 -19.75 16.11 18.36
N VAL A 83 -20.32 15.54 17.30
CA VAL A 83 -20.04 15.95 15.92
C VAL A 83 -20.48 17.39 15.62
N SER A 84 -21.38 17.97 16.42
CA SER A 84 -21.75 19.39 16.28
C SER A 84 -20.64 20.35 16.71
N GLN A 85 -19.68 19.89 17.50
CA GLN A 85 -18.50 20.65 17.91
C GLN A 85 -17.32 20.47 16.93
N TRP A 86 -17.37 19.41 16.13
CA TRP A 86 -16.36 19.07 15.13
C TRP A 86 -16.79 19.60 13.78
N ARG A 87 -15.89 20.27 13.08
CA ARG A 87 -16.17 20.89 11.79
C ARG A 87 -14.94 20.87 10.88
N PHE A 88 -15.17 20.92 9.60
CA PHE A 88 -14.10 21.23 8.64
C PHE A 88 -13.66 22.69 8.77
N PRO A 89 -12.42 23.05 8.41
CA PRO A 89 -11.99 24.43 8.34
C PRO A 89 -12.89 25.21 7.36
N SER A 90 -13.07 26.52 7.61
CA SER A 90 -13.89 27.39 6.73
C SER A 90 -13.28 27.60 5.33
N LYS A 91 -11.99 27.31 5.17
CA LYS A 91 -11.25 27.39 3.92
C LYS A 91 -10.62 26.04 3.60
N HIS A 92 -11.00 25.48 2.47
CA HIS A 92 -10.41 24.25 1.94
C HIS A 92 -9.41 24.61 0.86
N GLN A 93 -8.14 24.19 1.03
CA GLN A 93 -7.08 24.52 0.08
C GLN A 93 -7.37 23.94 -1.32
N LEU A 94 -7.93 22.73 -1.39
CA LEU A 94 -8.30 22.12 -2.67
C LEU A 94 -9.36 22.95 -3.41
N PHE A 95 -10.40 23.38 -2.69
CA PHE A 95 -11.49 24.16 -3.28
C PHE A 95 -11.06 25.56 -3.70
N GLU A 96 -10.16 26.18 -2.94
CA GLU A 96 -9.64 27.52 -3.24
C GLU A 96 -8.58 27.51 -4.36
N THR A 97 -7.84 26.41 -4.51
CA THR A 97 -6.73 26.33 -5.47
C THR A 97 -7.19 25.88 -6.85
N PHE A 98 -8.14 24.95 -6.93
CA PHE A 98 -8.46 24.29 -8.18
C PHE A 98 -9.84 24.67 -8.73
N PRO A 99 -9.95 24.81 -10.07
CA PRO A 99 -11.22 25.06 -10.71
C PRO A 99 -12.15 23.84 -10.51
N ILE A 100 -13.40 24.15 -10.23
CA ILE A 100 -14.50 23.21 -10.03
C ILE A 100 -15.40 23.23 -11.27
N ASP A 101 -15.90 22.06 -11.67
CA ASP A 101 -16.87 21.92 -12.75
C ASP A 101 -18.08 22.83 -12.50
N PRO A 102 -18.40 23.75 -13.42
CA PRO A 102 -19.51 24.68 -13.26
C PRO A 102 -20.88 23.99 -13.32
N ILE A 103 -20.95 22.77 -13.89
CA ILE A 103 -22.19 22.01 -14.02
C ILE A 103 -22.51 21.36 -12.67
N LYS A 104 -23.65 21.73 -12.10
CA LYS A 104 -24.10 21.23 -10.79
C LYS A 104 -24.94 19.96 -10.86
N GLU A 105 -25.49 19.66 -12.03
CA GLU A 105 -26.32 18.47 -12.25
C GLU A 105 -25.47 17.21 -12.22
N ASN A 106 -25.95 16.20 -11.50
CA ASN A 106 -25.25 14.93 -11.33
C ASN A 106 -25.65 13.94 -12.44
N TYR A 107 -25.01 14.04 -13.60
CA TYR A 107 -25.10 13.04 -14.67
C TYR A 107 -23.71 12.70 -15.21
N VAL A 108 -23.56 11.52 -15.78
CA VAL A 108 -22.28 11.06 -16.34
C VAL A 108 -21.94 11.87 -17.59
N ARG A 109 -20.74 12.47 -17.60
CA ARG A 109 -20.25 13.32 -18.68
C ARG A 109 -18.73 13.32 -18.76
N GLN A 110 -18.22 13.77 -19.91
CA GLN A 110 -16.82 14.15 -20.04
C GLN A 110 -16.62 15.54 -19.43
N VAL A 111 -15.60 15.68 -18.61
CA VAL A 111 -15.28 16.92 -17.88
C VAL A 111 -13.87 17.36 -18.27
N GLN A 112 -13.67 18.65 -18.51
CA GLN A 112 -12.39 19.21 -18.94
C GLN A 112 -12.05 20.50 -18.16
N ASN A 113 -10.75 20.83 -18.10
CA ASN A 113 -10.22 22.07 -17.51
C ASN A 113 -10.58 22.28 -16.03
N VAL A 114 -10.85 21.21 -15.29
CA VAL A 114 -11.11 21.22 -13.85
C VAL A 114 -10.50 19.99 -13.20
N ILE A 115 -10.31 20.05 -11.87
CA ILE A 115 -9.85 18.91 -11.06
C ILE A 115 -11.00 18.18 -10.41
N PHE A 116 -12.04 18.90 -10.01
CA PHE A 116 -13.17 18.34 -9.25
C PHE A 116 -14.52 18.73 -9.86
N SER A 117 -15.51 17.87 -9.66
CA SER A 117 -16.92 18.21 -9.79
C SER A 117 -17.55 18.24 -8.40
N GLN A 118 -18.28 19.31 -8.09
CA GLN A 118 -19.04 19.39 -6.85
C GLN A 118 -20.34 18.58 -6.98
N VAL A 119 -20.48 17.55 -6.15
CA VAL A 119 -21.62 16.64 -6.18
C VAL A 119 -21.90 16.06 -4.80
N LEU A 120 -23.17 16.00 -4.43
CA LEU A 120 -23.58 15.44 -3.15
C LEU A 120 -23.65 13.91 -3.23
N PRO A 121 -23.24 13.20 -2.17
CA PRO A 121 -23.56 11.79 -1.98
C PRO A 121 -25.07 11.54 -2.16
N THR A 122 -25.40 10.38 -2.70
CA THR A 122 -26.79 9.91 -2.77
C THR A 122 -27.13 9.23 -1.44
N PRO A 123 -28.08 9.73 -0.66
CA PRO A 123 -28.45 9.11 0.62
C PRO A 123 -28.85 7.64 0.47
N LEU A 124 -28.56 6.86 1.49
CA LEU A 124 -29.08 5.50 1.63
C LEU A 124 -30.58 5.57 1.92
N ARG A 125 -31.37 4.68 1.32
CA ARG A 125 -32.83 4.66 1.46
C ARG A 125 -33.27 4.02 2.76
N TYR A 126 -32.55 2.97 3.19
CA TYR A 126 -32.80 2.28 4.42
C TYR A 126 -31.86 2.79 5.51
N LYS A 127 -32.20 2.50 6.76
CA LYS A 127 -31.43 2.93 7.94
C LYS A 127 -29.97 2.46 7.82
N ALA A 128 -29.06 3.40 7.88
CA ALA A 128 -27.64 3.13 7.96
C ALA A 128 -27.27 2.61 9.36
N LYS A 129 -26.39 1.62 9.43
CA LYS A 129 -25.85 1.04 10.66
C LYS A 129 -24.33 1.10 10.62
N LEU A 130 -23.72 1.77 11.61
CA LEU A 130 -22.28 1.68 11.85
C LEU A 130 -21.98 0.28 12.42
N VAL A 131 -21.14 -0.48 11.74
CA VAL A 131 -20.86 -1.88 12.12
C VAL A 131 -19.45 -2.10 12.63
N ALA A 132 -18.52 -1.27 12.21
CA ALA A 132 -17.15 -1.24 12.73
C ALA A 132 -16.53 0.15 12.54
N TYR A 133 -15.57 0.49 13.38
CA TYR A 133 -14.77 1.71 13.24
C TYR A 133 -13.36 1.50 13.81
N SER A 134 -12.40 2.28 13.31
CA SER A 134 -11.04 2.34 13.84
C SER A 134 -10.96 3.43 14.91
N GLU A 135 -10.83 3.03 16.17
CA GLU A 135 -10.73 3.97 17.28
C GLU A 135 -9.49 4.87 17.16
N ASP A 136 -8.38 4.32 16.67
CA ASP A 136 -7.14 5.06 16.52
C ASP A 136 -7.26 6.16 15.45
N VAL A 137 -8.00 5.89 14.37
CA VAL A 137 -8.32 6.92 13.37
C VAL A 137 -9.27 7.97 13.95
N LEU A 138 -10.29 7.53 14.68
CA LEU A 138 -11.27 8.41 15.29
C LEU A 138 -10.63 9.39 16.28
N THR A 139 -9.83 8.86 17.21
CA THR A 139 -9.26 9.65 18.31
C THR A 139 -7.95 10.34 17.91
N GLY A 140 -7.11 9.68 17.14
CA GLY A 140 -5.77 10.15 16.76
C GLY A 140 -5.75 11.12 15.57
N LEU A 141 -6.59 10.86 14.57
CA LEU A 141 -6.59 11.67 13.34
C LEU A 141 -7.76 12.66 13.28
N LEU A 142 -8.91 12.33 13.86
CA LEU A 142 -10.10 13.19 13.79
C LEU A 142 -10.45 13.87 15.12
N ASP A 143 -9.69 13.63 16.18
CA ASP A 143 -9.92 14.26 17.49
C ASP A 143 -11.32 14.02 18.07
N LEU A 144 -11.99 12.94 17.68
CA LEU A 144 -13.34 12.58 18.11
C LEU A 144 -13.31 11.57 19.27
N HIS A 145 -14.18 11.78 20.27
CA HIS A 145 -14.33 10.84 21.38
C HIS A 145 -15.13 9.61 20.92
N PRO A 146 -14.80 8.39 21.39
CA PRO A 146 -15.52 7.16 20.97
C PRO A 146 -17.04 7.21 21.16
N SER A 147 -17.55 7.94 22.16
CA SER A 147 -19.00 8.08 22.38
C SER A 147 -19.78 8.66 21.20
N VAL A 148 -19.12 9.39 20.28
CA VAL A 148 -19.81 9.92 19.09
C VAL A 148 -20.33 8.81 18.19
N THR A 149 -19.68 7.63 18.19
CA THR A 149 -20.04 6.50 17.33
C THR A 149 -21.41 5.90 17.65
N GLU A 150 -21.94 6.17 18.85
CA GLU A 150 -23.26 5.73 19.28
C GLU A 150 -24.36 6.72 18.90
N THR A 151 -23.99 7.89 18.36
CA THR A 151 -24.92 8.96 18.02
C THR A 151 -25.42 8.86 16.58
N GLU A 152 -26.71 9.12 16.37
CA GLU A 152 -27.32 9.14 15.04
C GLU A 152 -26.67 10.18 14.08
N PRO A 153 -26.32 11.42 14.53
CA PRO A 153 -25.64 12.38 13.68
C PRO A 153 -24.29 11.89 13.14
N PHE A 154 -23.49 11.17 13.95
CA PHE A 154 -22.24 10.58 13.47
C PHE A 154 -22.49 9.49 12.43
N VAL A 155 -23.43 8.58 12.69
CA VAL A 155 -23.77 7.50 11.75
C VAL A 155 -24.28 8.09 10.43
N ALA A 156 -25.13 9.11 10.48
CA ALA A 156 -25.64 9.78 9.28
C ALA A 156 -24.51 10.47 8.50
N PHE A 157 -23.54 11.08 9.16
CA PHE A 157 -22.38 11.71 8.54
C PHE A 157 -21.50 10.66 7.83
N VAL A 158 -21.08 9.60 8.52
CA VAL A 158 -20.20 8.58 7.93
C VAL A 158 -20.90 7.70 6.89
N ALA A 159 -22.22 7.75 6.82
CA ALA A 159 -23.02 7.15 5.76
C ALA A 159 -23.16 8.04 4.52
N GLY A 160 -22.81 9.33 4.63
CA GLY A 160 -23.04 10.33 3.57
C GLY A 160 -24.50 10.79 3.44
N ASN A 161 -25.31 10.58 4.48
CA ASN A 161 -26.72 11.01 4.52
C ASN A 161 -26.85 12.46 5.02
N THR A 162 -25.87 12.95 5.79
CA THR A 162 -25.82 14.33 6.27
C THR A 162 -24.40 14.87 6.14
N PHE A 163 -24.27 16.19 6.22
CA PHE A 163 -22.98 16.89 6.16
C PHE A 163 -22.77 17.69 7.41
N LEU A 164 -21.50 17.80 7.82
CA LEU A 164 -21.08 18.67 8.92
C LEU A 164 -20.67 20.04 8.37
N ASP A 165 -20.64 21.04 9.25
CA ASP A 165 -20.27 22.40 8.88
C ASP A 165 -18.91 22.45 8.18
N GLY A 166 -18.85 23.16 7.07
CA GLY A 166 -17.67 23.27 6.22
C GLY A 166 -17.47 22.11 5.25
N SER A 167 -18.32 21.08 5.21
CA SER A 167 -18.24 20.02 4.18
C SER A 167 -18.42 20.58 2.79
N ILE A 168 -17.52 20.23 1.86
CA ILE A 168 -17.63 20.54 0.43
C ILE A 168 -17.46 19.23 -0.35
N PRO A 169 -18.56 18.51 -0.62
CA PRO A 169 -18.49 17.24 -1.31
C PRO A 169 -18.02 17.39 -2.77
N LEU A 170 -16.91 16.73 -3.10
CA LEU A 170 -16.25 16.77 -4.39
C LEU A 170 -16.03 15.35 -4.93
N ALA A 171 -16.13 15.19 -6.25
CA ALA A 171 -15.64 14.01 -6.96
C ALA A 171 -14.41 14.38 -7.78
N HIS A 172 -13.33 13.64 -7.65
CA HIS A 172 -12.04 13.91 -8.28
C HIS A 172 -12.05 13.36 -9.72
N ARG A 173 -11.59 14.19 -10.66
CA ARG A 173 -11.37 13.82 -12.05
C ARG A 173 -9.95 13.29 -12.24
N TYR A 174 -9.80 12.10 -12.80
CA TYR A 174 -8.53 11.52 -13.22
C TYR A 174 -8.72 10.61 -14.42
N GLY A 175 -7.65 10.22 -15.06
CA GLY A 175 -7.59 9.16 -16.06
C GLY A 175 -6.80 7.98 -15.55
N GLY A 176 -6.27 7.15 -16.44
CA GLY A 176 -5.36 6.11 -16.05
C GLY A 176 -5.09 5.08 -17.14
N HIS A 177 -3.94 4.39 -16.98
CA HIS A 177 -3.64 3.16 -17.70
C HIS A 177 -4.14 1.98 -16.87
N GLN A 178 -5.12 1.25 -17.40
CA GLN A 178 -5.68 0.04 -16.81
C GLN A 178 -5.23 -1.17 -17.62
N PHE A 179 -4.68 -2.19 -16.98
CA PHE A 179 -4.08 -3.36 -17.62
C PHE A 179 -3.09 -2.98 -18.76
N GLY A 180 -2.36 -1.87 -18.57
CA GLY A 180 -1.37 -1.36 -19.53
C GLY A 180 -1.93 -0.47 -20.63
N GLY A 181 -3.24 -0.42 -20.85
CA GLY A 181 -3.93 0.42 -21.84
C GLY A 181 -4.48 1.73 -21.26
N TRP A 182 -4.44 2.82 -22.06
CA TRP A 182 -5.04 4.09 -21.65
C TRP A 182 -6.58 4.00 -21.68
N SER A 183 -7.23 4.22 -20.53
CA SER A 183 -8.69 4.08 -20.38
C SER A 183 -9.47 5.40 -20.50
N GLY A 184 -8.79 6.52 -20.79
CA GLY A 184 -9.43 7.83 -20.87
C GLY A 184 -9.85 8.38 -19.50
N GLN A 185 -10.94 9.16 -19.48
CA GLN A 185 -11.46 9.69 -18.23
C GLN A 185 -12.06 8.57 -17.37
N LEU A 186 -11.58 8.48 -16.17
CA LEU A 186 -12.07 7.67 -15.06
C LEU A 186 -12.67 8.62 -13.99
N GLY A 187 -12.10 8.69 -12.81
CA GLY A 187 -12.51 9.59 -11.73
C GLY A 187 -13.22 8.86 -10.61
N ASP A 188 -13.58 9.60 -9.57
CA ASP A 188 -14.26 9.09 -8.39
C ASP A 188 -15.71 8.71 -8.70
N GLY A 189 -15.91 7.60 -9.41
CA GLY A 189 -17.22 7.15 -9.89
C GLY A 189 -18.18 6.65 -8.80
N ARG A 190 -17.67 6.46 -7.58
CA ARG A 190 -18.45 6.01 -6.41
C ARG A 190 -17.91 6.57 -5.10
N ALA A 191 -17.11 7.62 -5.16
CA ALA A 191 -16.51 8.22 -3.98
C ALA A 191 -16.73 9.73 -3.97
N HIS A 192 -16.87 10.28 -2.75
CA HIS A 192 -17.04 11.70 -2.51
C HIS A 192 -16.04 12.14 -1.47
N LEU A 193 -15.14 13.05 -1.82
CA LEU A 193 -14.32 13.80 -0.89
C LEU A 193 -15.24 14.76 -0.13
N LEU A 194 -15.22 14.71 1.20
CA LEU A 194 -16.08 15.57 2.04
C LEU A 194 -15.41 16.90 2.39
N GLY A 195 -14.08 16.90 2.42
CA GLY A 195 -13.27 18.06 2.80
C GLY A 195 -11.94 17.64 3.38
N GLU A 196 -11.22 18.66 3.84
CA GLU A 196 -9.89 18.56 4.45
C GLU A 196 -10.02 18.89 5.93
N TYR A 197 -9.62 17.99 6.82
CA TYR A 197 -9.59 18.22 8.26
C TYR A 197 -8.15 18.45 8.71
N ILE A 198 -7.93 19.44 9.54
CA ILE A 198 -6.64 19.70 10.20
C ILE A 198 -6.81 19.33 11.68
N ASN A 199 -6.10 18.29 12.09
CA ASN A 199 -6.19 17.80 13.46
C ASN A 199 -5.38 18.66 14.43
N ARG A 200 -5.45 18.36 15.73
CA ARG A 200 -4.74 19.09 16.78
C ARG A 200 -3.22 19.06 16.67
N ASN A 201 -2.67 18.11 15.90
CA ASN A 201 -1.24 18.05 15.63
C ASN A 201 -0.83 18.94 14.44
N GLY A 202 -1.80 19.59 13.78
CA GLY A 202 -1.56 20.34 12.54
C GLY A 202 -1.46 19.45 11.30
N GLU A 203 -1.78 18.17 11.39
CA GLU A 203 -1.79 17.23 10.26
C GLU A 203 -3.07 17.40 9.45
N ARG A 204 -2.92 17.45 8.14
CA ARG A 204 -4.04 17.56 7.21
C ARG A 204 -4.44 16.21 6.64
N TRP A 205 -5.73 15.93 6.70
CA TRP A 205 -6.34 14.70 6.24
C TRP A 205 -7.52 14.98 5.32
N GLU A 206 -7.55 14.36 4.17
CA GLU A 206 -8.67 14.38 3.24
C GLU A 206 -9.61 13.21 3.53
N LEU A 207 -10.88 13.54 3.84
CA LEU A 207 -11.91 12.56 4.18
C LEU A 207 -12.72 12.20 2.95
N GLN A 208 -12.79 10.92 2.61
CA GLN A 208 -13.48 10.44 1.42
C GLN A 208 -14.43 9.28 1.74
N LEU A 209 -15.71 9.41 1.36
CA LEU A 209 -16.68 8.33 1.38
C LEU A 209 -16.56 7.47 0.13
N LYS A 210 -16.39 6.15 0.27
CA LYS A 210 -16.42 5.19 -0.84
C LYS A 210 -17.69 4.36 -0.79
N GLY A 211 -18.45 4.34 -1.90
CA GLY A 211 -19.75 3.67 -2.00
C GLY A 211 -20.95 4.60 -1.81
N SER A 212 -20.74 5.90 -1.76
CA SER A 212 -21.72 6.91 -1.35
C SER A 212 -22.64 7.43 -2.47
N GLY A 213 -22.60 6.84 -3.65
CA GLY A 213 -23.54 7.15 -4.74
C GLY A 213 -22.88 7.62 -6.02
N LYS A 214 -23.71 7.98 -6.98
CA LYS A 214 -23.30 8.42 -8.32
C LYS A 214 -22.57 9.76 -8.30
N THR A 215 -21.65 9.89 -9.24
CA THR A 215 -20.93 11.12 -9.57
C THR A 215 -20.89 11.30 -11.09
N PRO A 216 -20.42 12.42 -11.61
CA PRO A 216 -20.21 12.59 -13.06
C PRO A 216 -19.26 11.54 -13.68
N TYR A 217 -18.50 10.84 -12.87
CA TYR A 217 -17.49 9.86 -13.27
C TYR A 217 -17.95 8.39 -13.12
N SER A 218 -19.20 8.14 -12.76
CA SER A 218 -19.71 6.78 -12.49
C SER A 218 -19.79 5.86 -13.71
N ARG A 219 -19.59 6.41 -14.92
CA ARG A 219 -19.72 5.63 -16.15
C ARG A 219 -21.09 4.92 -16.21
N ARG A 220 -21.13 3.59 -16.24
CA ARG A 220 -22.38 2.79 -16.20
C ARG A 220 -22.73 2.30 -14.79
N GLY A 221 -21.91 2.64 -13.79
CA GLY A 221 -22.10 2.19 -12.40
C GLY A 221 -23.23 2.93 -11.68
N ASP A 222 -23.71 2.34 -10.62
CA ASP A 222 -24.70 2.93 -9.71
C ASP A 222 -24.07 3.81 -8.62
N GLY A 223 -22.74 3.84 -8.53
CA GLY A 223 -21.99 4.60 -7.54
C GLY A 223 -21.99 3.99 -6.14
N ARG A 224 -22.50 2.76 -5.99
CA ARG A 224 -22.53 2.06 -4.68
C ARG A 224 -21.37 1.09 -4.52
N ALA A 225 -20.97 0.88 -3.30
CA ALA A 225 -20.16 -0.26 -2.88
C ALA A 225 -21.04 -1.27 -2.14
N VAL A 226 -20.61 -2.52 -2.12
CA VAL A 226 -21.29 -3.61 -1.43
C VAL A 226 -20.55 -4.02 -0.17
N LEU A 227 -21.26 -4.67 0.76
CA LEU A 227 -20.71 -5.07 2.06
C LEU A 227 -19.44 -5.90 1.90
N ARG A 228 -19.41 -6.86 1.00
CA ARG A 228 -18.27 -7.75 0.73
C ARG A 228 -16.97 -6.98 0.45
N SER A 229 -17.00 -6.07 -0.50
CA SER A 229 -15.82 -5.27 -0.86
C SER A 229 -15.46 -4.25 0.21
N SER A 230 -16.45 -3.71 0.92
CA SER A 230 -16.26 -2.70 1.97
C SER A 230 -15.64 -3.27 3.23
N VAL A 231 -15.97 -4.52 3.62
CA VAL A 231 -15.27 -5.25 4.70
C VAL A 231 -13.80 -5.42 4.36
N ARG A 232 -13.49 -5.82 3.11
CA ARG A 232 -12.10 -5.99 2.67
C ARG A 232 -11.33 -4.66 2.68
N GLU A 233 -11.91 -3.59 2.17
CA GLU A 233 -11.26 -2.28 2.17
C GLU A 233 -11.01 -1.77 3.59
N PHE A 234 -11.99 -1.88 4.46
CA PHE A 234 -11.87 -1.45 5.85
C PHE A 234 -10.78 -2.21 6.60
N LEU A 235 -10.81 -3.55 6.56
CA LEU A 235 -9.82 -4.38 7.26
C LEU A 235 -8.44 -4.32 6.58
N GLY A 236 -8.39 -4.30 5.24
CA GLY A 236 -7.12 -4.29 4.49
C GLY A 236 -6.33 -3.00 4.71
N SER A 237 -7.00 -1.85 4.69
CA SER A 237 -6.39 -0.55 4.94
C SER A 237 -5.75 -0.49 6.33
N GLU A 238 -6.48 -0.87 7.38
CA GLU A 238 -5.98 -0.86 8.74
C GLU A 238 -4.90 -1.96 8.96
N ALA A 239 -5.08 -3.17 8.42
CA ALA A 239 -4.07 -4.22 8.51
C ALA A 239 -2.72 -3.76 7.92
N MET A 240 -2.73 -3.13 6.74
CA MET A 240 -1.53 -2.64 6.10
C MET A 240 -0.83 -1.55 6.91
N PHE A 241 -1.60 -0.66 7.54
CA PHE A 241 -1.04 0.35 8.45
C PHE A 241 -0.24 -0.29 9.60
N TYR A 242 -0.84 -1.27 10.30
CA TYR A 242 -0.18 -1.92 11.42
C TYR A 242 0.94 -2.88 11.02
N LEU A 243 1.01 -3.28 9.74
CA LEU A 243 2.17 -3.98 9.16
C LEU A 243 3.31 -3.02 8.76
N GLY A 244 3.18 -1.72 9.04
CA GLY A 244 4.18 -0.71 8.74
C GLY A 244 4.24 -0.34 7.25
N VAL A 245 3.12 -0.43 6.52
CA VAL A 245 3.02 0.00 5.12
C VAL A 245 2.36 1.36 5.05
N SER A 246 2.96 2.28 4.30
CA SER A 246 2.34 3.57 4.00
C SER A 246 1.03 3.36 3.24
N THR A 247 -0.08 3.82 3.80
CA THR A 247 -1.43 3.50 3.30
C THR A 247 -2.46 4.55 3.67
N SER A 248 -3.56 4.60 2.91
CA SER A 248 -4.79 5.26 3.37
C SER A 248 -5.33 4.57 4.62
N ARG A 249 -6.09 5.31 5.43
CA ARG A 249 -6.73 4.80 6.65
C ARG A 249 -8.22 4.63 6.43
N ALA A 250 -8.85 3.74 7.18
CA ALA A 250 -10.30 3.54 7.17
C ALA A 250 -10.89 3.85 8.56
N LEU A 251 -11.75 4.88 8.62
CA LEU A 251 -12.41 5.25 9.88
C LEU A 251 -13.55 4.29 10.22
N SER A 252 -14.46 4.08 9.28
CA SER A 252 -15.73 3.43 9.58
C SER A 252 -16.23 2.57 8.43
N LEU A 253 -16.94 1.51 8.80
CA LEU A 253 -17.74 0.67 7.92
C LEU A 253 -19.22 0.82 8.29
N VAL A 254 -20.00 1.32 7.36
CA VAL A 254 -21.46 1.45 7.47
C VAL A 254 -22.13 0.50 6.49
N VAL A 255 -23.23 -0.13 6.92
CA VAL A 255 -24.06 -1.00 6.07
C VAL A 255 -25.49 -0.51 6.05
N SER A 256 -26.18 -0.75 4.95
CA SER A 256 -27.63 -0.54 4.80
C SER A 256 -28.27 -1.72 4.08
N GLU A 257 -29.57 -1.94 4.32
CA GLU A 257 -30.36 -2.96 3.61
C GLU A 257 -30.76 -2.52 2.18
N ASP A 258 -30.19 -1.41 1.66
CA ASP A 258 -30.36 -1.03 0.26
C ASP A 258 -29.88 -2.16 -0.65
N PRO A 259 -30.73 -2.71 -1.53
CA PRO A 259 -30.37 -3.82 -2.40
C PRO A 259 -29.52 -3.35 -3.58
N ILE A 260 -28.37 -3.96 -3.76
CA ILE A 260 -27.45 -3.69 -4.86
C ILE A 260 -27.22 -4.98 -5.65
N TRP A 261 -27.49 -4.93 -6.93
CA TRP A 261 -27.24 -6.08 -7.80
C TRP A 261 -25.80 -6.08 -8.30
N ARG A 262 -25.11 -7.21 -8.11
CA ARG A 262 -23.73 -7.40 -8.60
C ARG A 262 -23.56 -8.80 -9.19
N ASP A 263 -22.99 -8.82 -10.39
CA ASP A 263 -22.38 -10.02 -10.94
C ASP A 263 -20.92 -10.07 -10.49
N GLN A 264 -20.66 -10.83 -9.43
CA GLN A 264 -19.37 -10.80 -8.73
C GLN A 264 -18.21 -11.23 -9.63
N PHE A 265 -18.45 -12.19 -10.51
CA PHE A 265 -17.39 -12.78 -11.33
C PHE A 265 -17.58 -12.51 -12.83
N TYR A 266 -18.53 -11.65 -13.19
CA TYR A 266 -18.88 -11.33 -14.58
C TYR A 266 -19.24 -12.59 -15.40
N ASP A 267 -19.88 -13.57 -14.75
CA ASP A 267 -20.25 -14.88 -15.30
C ASP A 267 -21.75 -15.01 -15.61
N GLY A 268 -22.51 -13.93 -15.54
CA GLY A 268 -23.93 -13.88 -15.82
C GLY A 268 -24.82 -14.24 -14.63
N ASN A 269 -24.28 -14.36 -13.43
CA ASN A 269 -25.00 -14.73 -12.21
C ASN A 269 -25.12 -13.57 -11.20
N PRO A 270 -25.87 -12.48 -11.52
CA PRO A 270 -26.00 -11.36 -10.61
C PRO A 270 -26.74 -11.76 -9.32
N ARG A 271 -26.23 -11.30 -8.20
CA ARG A 271 -26.82 -11.49 -6.86
C ARG A 271 -27.12 -10.16 -6.22
N GLN A 272 -28.11 -10.19 -5.34
CA GLN A 272 -28.43 -9.03 -4.50
C GLN A 272 -27.50 -9.02 -3.29
N GLU A 273 -26.80 -7.90 -3.11
CA GLU A 273 -25.92 -7.63 -1.98
C GLU A 273 -26.38 -6.37 -1.23
N LYS A 274 -25.96 -6.20 0.02
CA LYS A 274 -26.24 -5.02 0.85
C LYS A 274 -25.30 -3.87 0.47
N ALA A 275 -25.85 -2.66 0.41
CA ALA A 275 -25.04 -1.46 0.25
C ALA A 275 -24.15 -1.22 1.48
N ALA A 276 -22.95 -0.71 1.23
CA ALA A 276 -22.05 -0.30 2.31
C ALA A 276 -21.26 0.96 1.92
N VAL A 277 -20.83 1.69 2.93
CA VAL A 277 -19.99 2.90 2.78
C VAL A 277 -18.80 2.79 3.73
N VAL A 278 -17.61 3.07 3.21
CA VAL A 278 -16.40 3.23 4.01
C VAL A 278 -16.00 4.70 4.01
N LEU A 279 -15.87 5.30 5.18
CA LEU A 279 -15.18 6.58 5.31
C LEU A 279 -13.69 6.31 5.47
N ARG A 280 -12.92 6.77 4.49
CA ARG A 280 -11.46 6.59 4.44
C ARG A 280 -10.74 7.94 4.44
N LEU A 281 -9.50 7.95 4.89
CA LEU A 281 -8.66 9.12 5.05
C LEU A 281 -7.31 8.91 4.36
N ALA A 282 -6.81 9.97 3.75
CA ALA A 282 -5.44 10.04 3.24
C ALA A 282 -4.92 11.48 3.38
N PRO A 283 -3.59 11.69 3.44
CA PRO A 283 -3.03 13.05 3.33
C PRO A 283 -3.39 13.71 1.99
N SER A 284 -3.52 12.91 0.92
CA SER A 284 -4.01 13.32 -0.40
C SER A 284 -4.52 12.12 -1.19
N TRP A 285 -5.57 12.34 -2.00
CA TRP A 285 -6.12 11.37 -2.95
C TRP A 285 -5.60 11.57 -4.38
N PHE A 286 -4.66 12.49 -4.62
CA PHE A 286 -4.05 12.65 -5.93
C PHE A 286 -3.22 11.41 -6.30
N ARG A 287 -3.37 10.98 -7.55
CA ARG A 287 -2.80 9.76 -8.11
C ARG A 287 -2.10 10.04 -9.44
N ILE A 288 -1.30 9.11 -9.95
CA ILE A 288 -0.63 9.28 -11.25
C ILE A 288 -1.66 9.65 -12.33
N GLY A 289 -2.82 8.98 -12.32
CA GLY A 289 -3.90 9.27 -13.26
C GLY A 289 -4.45 10.70 -13.21
N SER A 290 -4.27 11.42 -12.09
CA SER A 290 -4.63 12.85 -11.98
C SER A 290 -3.76 13.71 -12.90
N LEU A 291 -2.47 13.41 -13.00
CA LEU A 291 -1.55 14.11 -13.90
C LEU A 291 -1.69 13.63 -15.34
N GLU A 292 -1.89 12.33 -15.54
CA GLU A 292 -2.04 11.75 -16.89
C GLU A 292 -3.19 12.37 -17.67
N ILE A 293 -4.36 12.54 -17.05
CA ILE A 293 -5.53 13.12 -17.75
C ILE A 293 -5.27 14.56 -18.21
N LEU A 294 -4.59 15.36 -17.37
CA LEU A 294 -4.24 16.75 -17.69
C LEU A 294 -3.22 16.83 -18.82
N ALA A 295 -2.16 16.02 -18.75
CA ALA A 295 -1.13 15.94 -19.79
C ALA A 295 -1.71 15.47 -21.13
N LYS A 296 -2.54 14.42 -21.13
CA LYS A 296 -3.19 13.87 -22.33
C LYS A 296 -4.15 14.86 -22.98
N ASN A 297 -4.89 15.62 -22.19
CA ASN A 297 -5.82 16.64 -22.66
C ASN A 297 -5.13 17.99 -22.98
N ARG A 298 -3.79 18.10 -22.75
CA ARG A 298 -3.01 19.32 -22.93
C ARG A 298 -3.46 20.49 -22.03
N GLU A 299 -3.96 20.17 -20.85
CA GLU A 299 -4.35 21.15 -19.81
C GLU A 299 -3.12 21.53 -18.97
N ILE A 300 -2.11 22.13 -19.61
CA ILE A 300 -0.75 22.25 -19.08
C ILE A 300 -0.66 23.21 -17.87
N ASP A 301 -1.43 24.31 -17.89
CA ASP A 301 -1.43 25.25 -16.76
C ASP A 301 -2.03 24.61 -15.51
N LEU A 302 -3.09 23.82 -15.69
CA LEU A 302 -3.72 23.08 -14.60
C LEU A 302 -2.81 21.93 -14.10
N LEU A 303 -2.10 21.26 -15.01
CA LEU A 303 -1.09 20.25 -14.66
C LEU A 303 0.02 20.89 -13.80
N ARG A 304 0.53 22.07 -14.21
CA ARG A 304 1.54 22.82 -13.44
C ARG A 304 1.02 23.17 -12.05
N SER A 305 -0.16 23.77 -11.97
CA SER A 305 -0.78 24.15 -10.70
C SER A 305 -0.96 22.96 -9.77
N LEU A 306 -1.31 21.79 -10.31
CA LEU A 306 -1.50 20.57 -9.51
C LEU A 306 -0.16 20.04 -8.98
N VAL A 307 0.88 19.97 -9.82
CA VAL A 307 2.20 19.49 -9.39
C VAL A 307 2.82 20.45 -8.38
N ASP A 308 2.77 21.77 -8.63
CA ASP A 308 3.26 22.79 -7.68
C ASP A 308 2.52 22.72 -6.33
N PHE A 309 1.20 22.50 -6.36
CA PHE A 309 0.42 22.28 -5.13
C PHE A 309 0.90 21.06 -4.35
N ILE A 310 1.11 19.93 -5.03
CA ILE A 310 1.55 18.69 -4.38
C ILE A 310 2.95 18.87 -3.78
N ILE A 311 3.89 19.46 -4.51
CA ILE A 311 5.24 19.73 -4.02
C ILE A 311 5.15 20.60 -2.76
N LYS A 312 4.49 21.74 -2.84
CA LYS A 312 4.38 22.70 -1.74
C LYS A 312 3.78 22.12 -0.46
N HIS A 313 2.80 21.22 -0.57
CA HIS A 313 2.05 20.74 0.59
C HIS A 313 2.51 19.39 1.12
N HIS A 314 3.14 18.54 0.28
CA HIS A 314 3.46 17.17 0.63
C HIS A 314 4.94 16.79 0.46
N PHE A 315 5.76 17.63 -0.18
CA PHE A 315 7.21 17.42 -0.38
C PHE A 315 7.96 18.68 0.05
N LYS A 316 7.88 18.99 1.35
CA LYS A 316 8.43 20.22 1.94
C LYS A 316 9.95 20.32 1.85
N GLU A 317 10.61 19.20 1.65
CA GLU A 317 12.06 19.06 1.41
C GLU A 317 12.48 19.55 0.02
N ILE A 318 11.54 19.67 -0.91
CA ILE A 318 11.80 20.21 -2.26
C ILE A 318 11.55 21.72 -2.26
N ASP A 319 12.55 22.49 -2.65
CA ASP A 319 12.38 23.93 -2.84
C ASP A 319 11.41 24.18 -4.02
N SER A 320 10.28 24.82 -3.70
CA SER A 320 9.23 25.09 -4.70
C SER A 320 9.66 26.11 -5.77
N GLU A 321 10.74 26.87 -5.53
CA GLU A 321 11.29 27.87 -6.46
C GLU A 321 12.44 27.31 -7.30
N ASP A 322 12.91 26.08 -7.02
CA ASP A 322 13.96 25.44 -7.80
C ASP A 322 13.47 25.12 -9.23
N ASP A 323 14.29 25.44 -10.22
CA ASP A 323 14.01 25.14 -11.63
C ASP A 323 13.90 23.62 -11.89
N ASP A 324 14.60 22.78 -11.11
CA ASP A 324 14.61 21.33 -11.20
C ASP A 324 13.61 20.64 -10.24
N ARG A 325 12.74 21.40 -9.56
CA ARG A 325 11.75 20.86 -8.58
C ARG A 325 10.90 19.71 -9.13
N TYR A 326 10.57 19.68 -10.42
CA TYR A 326 9.80 18.60 -11.01
C TYR A 326 10.61 17.32 -11.19
N LEU A 327 11.91 17.44 -11.43
CA LEU A 327 12.84 16.29 -11.46
C LEU A 327 13.06 15.74 -10.06
N ALA A 328 13.24 16.62 -9.06
CA ALA A 328 13.36 16.26 -7.66
C ALA A 328 12.09 15.53 -7.18
N PHE A 329 10.91 16.07 -7.49
CA PHE A 329 9.62 15.44 -7.20
C PHE A 329 9.50 14.05 -7.85
N TYR A 330 9.89 13.92 -9.11
CA TYR A 330 9.87 12.63 -9.81
C TYR A 330 10.81 11.62 -9.17
N SER A 331 12.03 12.05 -8.83
CA SER A 331 13.03 11.21 -8.16
C SER A 331 12.52 10.70 -6.81
N GLU A 332 11.92 11.57 -6.02
CA GLU A 332 11.38 11.21 -4.69
C GLU A 332 10.21 10.21 -4.80
N ILE A 333 9.32 10.36 -5.78
CA ILE A 333 8.24 9.39 -6.00
C ILE A 333 8.82 8.03 -6.44
N ILE A 334 9.87 8.01 -7.26
CA ILE A 334 10.54 6.75 -7.64
C ILE A 334 11.08 6.04 -6.41
N ASN A 335 11.81 6.74 -5.53
CA ASN A 335 12.37 6.18 -4.30
C ASN A 335 11.26 5.61 -3.40
N LYS A 336 10.26 6.43 -3.07
CA LYS A 336 9.14 6.04 -2.22
C LYS A 336 8.31 4.89 -2.81
N THR A 337 8.08 4.88 -4.12
CA THR A 337 7.32 3.82 -4.79
C THR A 337 8.09 2.50 -4.81
N ALA A 338 9.40 2.55 -5.08
CA ALA A 338 10.27 1.36 -5.04
C ALA A 338 10.26 0.74 -3.64
N TYR A 339 10.38 1.56 -2.59
CA TYR A 339 10.29 1.11 -1.20
C TYR A 339 8.92 0.52 -0.86
N MET A 340 7.82 1.20 -1.22
CA MET A 340 6.45 0.72 -0.99
C MET A 340 6.24 -0.68 -1.58
N ILE A 341 6.69 -0.90 -2.83
CA ILE A 341 6.54 -2.20 -3.49
C ILE A 341 7.46 -3.25 -2.86
N ALA A 342 8.68 -2.90 -2.48
CA ALA A 342 9.56 -3.80 -1.73
C ALA A 342 8.93 -4.22 -0.39
N LYS A 343 8.26 -3.29 0.29
CA LYS A 343 7.53 -3.56 1.53
C LYS A 343 6.33 -4.50 1.27
N TRP A 344 5.55 -4.31 0.17
CA TRP A 344 4.50 -5.25 -0.21
C TRP A 344 5.04 -6.66 -0.42
N GLN A 345 6.16 -6.78 -1.15
CA GLN A 345 6.85 -8.06 -1.36
C GLN A 345 7.27 -8.70 -0.03
N SER A 346 7.81 -7.91 0.91
CA SER A 346 8.31 -8.44 2.18
C SER A 346 7.23 -9.00 3.10
N ILE A 347 5.97 -8.57 2.95
CA ILE A 347 4.83 -9.06 3.74
C ILE A 347 3.90 -9.99 2.96
N GLY A 348 4.26 -10.38 1.73
CA GLY A 348 3.46 -11.26 0.90
C GLY A 348 2.17 -10.64 0.36
N PHE A 349 2.11 -9.31 0.22
CA PHE A 349 0.92 -8.60 -0.27
C PHE A 349 0.93 -8.47 -1.79
N ALA A 350 -0.18 -8.83 -2.43
CA ALA A 350 -0.45 -8.58 -3.84
C ALA A 350 -1.65 -7.63 -3.98
N HIS A 351 -1.41 -6.46 -4.60
CA HIS A 351 -2.43 -5.41 -4.73
C HIS A 351 -3.58 -5.81 -5.67
N GLY A 352 -3.28 -6.55 -6.73
CA GLY A 352 -4.24 -7.09 -7.69
C GLY A 352 -4.79 -6.13 -8.74
N VAL A 353 -4.61 -4.80 -8.57
CA VAL A 353 -5.04 -3.78 -9.56
C VAL A 353 -4.07 -2.59 -9.52
N MET A 354 -2.87 -2.78 -10.06
CA MET A 354 -1.81 -1.76 -10.06
C MET A 354 -1.92 -0.79 -11.26
N ASN A 355 -3.12 -0.36 -11.58
CA ASN A 355 -3.37 0.68 -12.58
C ASN A 355 -2.79 2.02 -12.13
N THR A 356 -2.50 2.95 -13.04
CA THR A 356 -1.99 4.29 -12.67
C THR A 356 -3.02 5.13 -11.90
N ASP A 357 -4.31 4.82 -12.04
CA ASP A 357 -5.39 5.40 -11.25
C ASP A 357 -5.50 4.83 -9.82
N ASN A 358 -4.71 3.82 -9.48
CA ASN A 358 -4.59 3.25 -8.13
C ASN A 358 -3.19 3.49 -7.51
N PHE A 359 -2.40 4.38 -8.09
CA PHE A 359 -1.08 4.76 -7.58
C PHE A 359 -1.08 6.21 -7.09
N SER A 360 -0.98 6.37 -5.78
CA SER A 360 -0.89 7.67 -5.11
C SER A 360 0.41 8.40 -5.49
N LEU A 361 0.31 9.73 -5.69
CA LEU A 361 1.49 10.59 -5.85
C LEU A 361 2.29 10.78 -4.55
N LEU A 362 1.76 10.28 -3.42
CA LEU A 362 2.49 10.21 -2.16
C LEU A 362 3.11 8.83 -1.89
N SER A 363 3.04 7.92 -2.86
CA SER A 363 3.48 6.53 -2.73
C SER A 363 2.89 5.83 -1.50
N ILE A 364 1.62 6.08 -1.20
CA ILE A 364 0.84 5.35 -0.22
C ILE A 364 -0.08 4.34 -0.91
N THR A 365 -0.34 3.22 -0.27
CA THR A 365 -1.26 2.20 -0.80
C THR A 365 -2.70 2.71 -0.70
N ILE A 366 -3.43 2.70 -1.81
CA ILE A 366 -4.83 3.12 -1.88
C ILE A 366 -5.66 2.10 -2.66
N ASP A 367 -6.99 2.17 -2.51
CA ASP A 367 -7.95 1.38 -3.30
C ASP A 367 -7.82 -0.15 -3.12
N TYR A 368 -8.15 -0.62 -1.92
CA TYR A 368 -8.17 -2.03 -1.57
C TYR A 368 -9.35 -2.76 -2.23
N GLY A 369 -9.14 -3.21 -3.47
CA GLY A 369 -10.09 -3.99 -4.25
C GLY A 369 -9.83 -5.50 -4.10
N PRO A 370 -9.50 -6.22 -5.19
CA PRO A 370 -9.20 -7.65 -5.17
C PRO A 370 -7.74 -7.94 -4.78
N PHE A 371 -7.27 -7.33 -3.69
CA PHE A 371 -5.95 -7.64 -3.12
C PHE A 371 -5.94 -9.01 -2.44
N GLY A 372 -4.76 -9.50 -2.11
CA GLY A 372 -4.60 -10.68 -1.27
C GLY A 372 -3.22 -10.74 -0.62
N PHE A 373 -3.13 -11.52 0.45
CA PHE A 373 -1.86 -11.95 1.03
C PHE A 373 -1.59 -13.38 0.62
N LEU A 374 -0.32 -13.71 0.39
CA LEU A 374 0.09 -15.08 0.12
C LEU A 374 -0.23 -15.98 1.32
N ASP A 375 -0.83 -17.12 1.06
CA ASP A 375 -0.79 -18.28 1.96
C ASP A 375 0.51 -19.06 1.68
N ALA A 376 0.52 -20.01 0.75
CA ALA A 376 1.76 -20.56 0.25
C ALA A 376 2.55 -19.53 -0.57
N TYR A 377 3.88 -19.59 -0.52
CA TYR A 377 4.69 -18.78 -1.41
C TYR A 377 4.50 -19.22 -2.86
N ASP A 378 3.90 -18.33 -3.63
CA ASP A 378 3.65 -18.49 -5.06
C ASP A 378 3.95 -17.16 -5.77
N PRO A 379 5.08 -17.06 -6.48
CA PRO A 379 5.42 -15.86 -7.23
C PRO A 379 4.37 -15.49 -8.28
N GLN A 380 3.65 -16.48 -8.82
CA GLN A 380 2.64 -16.28 -9.86
C GLN A 380 1.25 -16.00 -9.29
N TYR A 381 1.11 -15.86 -7.97
CA TYR A 381 -0.16 -15.59 -7.32
C TYR A 381 -0.86 -14.36 -7.89
N ILE A 382 -2.09 -14.56 -8.36
CA ILE A 382 -2.96 -13.53 -8.94
C ILE A 382 -4.19 -13.40 -8.02
N PRO A 383 -4.29 -12.35 -7.19
CA PRO A 383 -5.44 -12.21 -6.29
C PRO A 383 -6.73 -11.83 -7.02
N ASN A 384 -6.63 -11.21 -8.19
CA ASN A 384 -7.75 -10.68 -8.95
C ASN A 384 -8.18 -11.62 -10.07
N THR A 385 -9.36 -12.22 -9.95
CA THR A 385 -9.90 -13.14 -10.96
C THR A 385 -10.27 -12.46 -12.29
N SER A 386 -10.20 -11.13 -12.38
CA SER A 386 -10.38 -10.39 -13.63
C SER A 386 -9.06 -10.09 -14.34
N ASP A 387 -7.94 -10.57 -13.81
CA ASP A 387 -6.60 -10.42 -14.38
C ASP A 387 -6.18 -11.72 -15.10
N ASP A 388 -6.82 -12.01 -16.23
CA ASP A 388 -6.63 -13.27 -16.97
C ASP A 388 -5.20 -13.47 -17.48
N GLU A 389 -4.44 -12.37 -17.70
CA GLU A 389 -3.05 -12.42 -18.17
C GLU A 389 -2.03 -12.44 -17.02
N GLY A 390 -2.47 -12.34 -15.78
CA GLY A 390 -1.61 -12.25 -14.60
C GLY A 390 -0.65 -11.05 -14.65
N ARG A 391 -1.12 -9.93 -15.19
CA ARG A 391 -0.33 -8.71 -15.25
C ARG A 391 0.08 -8.21 -13.87
N TYR A 392 -0.80 -8.39 -12.88
CA TYR A 392 -0.61 -7.93 -11.51
C TYR A 392 -0.33 -9.09 -10.54
N SER A 393 0.33 -10.16 -11.04
CA SER A 393 0.81 -11.23 -10.17
C SER A 393 1.81 -10.69 -9.16
N TYR A 394 1.99 -11.40 -8.05
CA TYR A 394 2.88 -10.98 -6.97
C TYR A 394 4.30 -10.67 -7.48
N GLU A 395 4.91 -11.55 -8.28
CA GLU A 395 6.26 -11.36 -8.82
C GLU A 395 6.40 -10.18 -9.79
N LYS A 396 5.30 -9.78 -10.48
CA LYS A 396 5.33 -8.70 -11.47
C LYS A 396 5.12 -7.32 -10.87
N GLN A 397 4.81 -7.21 -9.58
CA GLN A 397 4.54 -5.92 -8.94
C GLN A 397 5.68 -4.90 -9.14
N PRO A 398 6.98 -5.26 -9.01
CA PRO A 398 8.08 -4.33 -9.27
C PRO A 398 8.13 -3.82 -10.72
N GLU A 399 7.88 -4.72 -11.70
CA GLU A 399 7.85 -4.35 -13.12
C GLU A 399 6.70 -3.40 -13.44
N VAL A 400 5.53 -3.66 -12.87
CA VAL A 400 4.35 -2.78 -13.02
C VAL A 400 4.59 -1.44 -12.33
N GLY A 401 5.28 -1.42 -11.19
CA GLY A 401 5.72 -0.19 -10.54
C GLY A 401 6.59 0.65 -11.48
N LEU A 402 7.58 0.05 -12.11
CA LEU A 402 8.41 0.72 -13.11
C LEU A 402 7.60 1.24 -14.30
N PHE A 403 6.63 0.47 -14.79
CA PHE A 403 5.71 0.93 -15.83
C PHE A 403 4.95 2.18 -15.38
N ASN A 404 4.44 2.20 -14.16
CA ASN A 404 3.71 3.35 -13.62
C ASN A 404 4.62 4.58 -13.46
N MET A 405 5.89 4.39 -13.07
CA MET A 405 6.87 5.48 -13.04
C MET A 405 7.14 6.07 -14.42
N ARG A 406 7.23 5.24 -15.46
CA ARG A 406 7.34 5.71 -16.85
C ARG A 406 6.10 6.52 -17.27
N LYS A 407 4.90 6.12 -16.84
CA LYS A 407 3.67 6.89 -17.11
C LYS A 407 3.64 8.23 -16.37
N LEU A 408 4.17 8.27 -15.16
CA LEU A 408 4.36 9.53 -14.44
C LEU A 408 5.37 10.44 -15.16
N ALA A 409 6.50 9.89 -15.66
CA ALA A 409 7.45 10.65 -16.47
C ALA A 409 6.80 11.24 -17.72
N ASP A 410 6.01 10.43 -18.46
CA ASP A 410 5.24 10.88 -19.62
C ASP A 410 4.31 12.05 -19.26
N ALA A 411 3.65 12.00 -18.09
CA ALA A 411 2.74 13.04 -17.63
C ALA A 411 3.46 14.33 -17.19
N LEU A 412 4.67 14.23 -16.63
CA LEU A 412 5.48 15.39 -16.21
C LEU A 412 6.24 16.04 -17.37
N ALA A 413 6.53 15.30 -18.44
CA ALA A 413 7.34 15.78 -19.56
C ALA A 413 6.88 17.14 -20.15
N PRO A 414 5.58 17.47 -20.26
CA PRO A 414 5.14 18.79 -20.75
C PRO A 414 5.60 19.98 -19.89
N LEU A 415 5.90 19.77 -18.61
CA LEU A 415 6.35 20.80 -17.68
C LEU A 415 7.86 21.10 -17.77
N LEU A 416 8.62 20.21 -18.41
CA LEU A 416 10.06 20.18 -18.41
C LEU A 416 10.66 20.79 -19.68
N THR A 417 11.81 21.43 -19.54
CA THR A 417 12.68 21.85 -20.66
C THR A 417 13.27 20.63 -21.39
N LEU A 418 13.79 20.83 -22.59
CA LEU A 418 14.43 19.74 -23.35
C LEU A 418 15.63 19.10 -22.62
N PRO A 419 16.54 19.85 -21.96
CA PRO A 419 17.59 19.24 -21.14
C PRO A 419 17.05 18.40 -19.99
N GLN A 420 16.06 18.89 -19.25
CA GLN A 420 15.44 18.20 -18.13
C GLN A 420 14.73 16.91 -18.59
N ARG A 421 14.02 16.91 -19.73
CA ARG A 421 13.39 15.69 -20.28
C ARG A 421 14.38 14.56 -20.52
N LYS A 422 15.62 14.88 -20.88
CA LYS A 422 16.67 13.87 -21.09
C LYS A 422 17.10 13.19 -19.79
N GLN A 423 16.84 13.79 -18.65
CA GLN A 423 17.15 13.21 -17.34
C GLN A 423 16.07 12.19 -16.90
N LEU A 424 14.83 12.31 -17.37
CA LEU A 424 13.75 11.39 -16.96
C LEU A 424 14.10 9.89 -17.14
N PRO A 425 14.62 9.43 -18.28
CA PRO A 425 15.02 8.02 -18.43
C PRO A 425 16.14 7.60 -17.47
N ILE A 426 17.07 8.52 -17.16
CA ILE A 426 18.19 8.27 -16.24
C ILE A 426 17.64 8.05 -14.83
N ILE A 427 16.82 8.99 -14.34
CA ILE A 427 16.16 8.87 -13.04
C ILE A 427 15.29 7.62 -12.98
N THR A 428 14.52 7.33 -14.05
CA THR A 428 13.67 6.13 -14.11
C THR A 428 14.48 4.84 -14.01
N SER A 429 15.69 4.80 -14.58
CA SER A 429 16.55 3.60 -14.53
C SER A 429 17.01 3.25 -13.12
N GLY A 430 17.13 4.23 -12.23
CA GLY A 430 17.48 4.03 -10.83
C GLY A 430 16.41 3.24 -10.02
N TYR A 431 15.15 3.21 -10.49
CA TYR A 431 14.08 2.49 -9.80
C TYR A 431 14.42 1.03 -9.47
N VAL A 432 15.04 0.31 -10.42
CA VAL A 432 15.33 -1.12 -10.25
C VAL A 432 16.37 -1.34 -9.15
N ASP A 433 17.40 -0.50 -9.11
CA ASP A 433 18.49 -0.63 -8.14
C ASP A 433 17.99 -0.26 -6.73
N ILE A 434 17.20 0.82 -6.62
CA ILE A 434 16.55 1.21 -5.36
C ILE A 434 15.64 0.08 -4.87
N TYR A 435 14.78 -0.47 -5.75
CA TYR A 435 13.89 -1.58 -5.38
C TYR A 435 14.69 -2.78 -4.86
N LYS A 436 15.76 -3.20 -5.57
CA LYS A 436 16.61 -4.33 -5.16
C LYS A 436 17.26 -4.10 -3.81
N ALA A 437 17.85 -2.92 -3.60
CA ALA A 437 18.48 -2.55 -2.33
C ALA A 437 17.47 -2.64 -1.18
N ARG A 438 16.27 -2.05 -1.35
CA ARG A 438 15.21 -2.07 -0.34
C ARG A 438 14.61 -3.47 -0.13
N PHE A 439 14.46 -4.26 -1.18
CA PHE A 439 14.04 -5.66 -1.08
C PHE A 439 15.03 -6.47 -0.23
N MET A 440 16.32 -6.38 -0.54
CA MET A 440 17.36 -7.11 0.20
C MET A 440 17.47 -6.63 1.65
N GLU A 441 17.38 -5.34 1.90
CA GLU A 441 17.32 -4.78 3.26
C GLU A 441 16.18 -5.40 4.07
N LEU A 442 14.95 -5.41 3.53
CA LEU A 442 13.78 -5.97 4.20
C LEU A 442 13.90 -7.48 4.43
N PHE A 443 14.44 -8.23 3.47
CA PHE A 443 14.61 -9.68 3.64
C PHE A 443 15.75 -10.03 4.60
N ARG A 444 16.84 -9.24 4.67
CA ARG A 444 17.83 -9.34 5.74
C ARG A 444 17.19 -9.15 7.12
N LYS A 445 16.39 -8.11 7.30
CA LYS A 445 15.64 -7.88 8.56
C LYS A 445 14.73 -9.08 8.89
N LYS A 446 14.02 -9.65 7.91
CA LYS A 446 13.18 -10.84 8.09
C LYS A 446 13.97 -12.07 8.55
N LEU A 447 15.23 -12.20 8.15
CA LEU A 447 16.14 -13.28 8.54
C LEU A 447 17.01 -12.93 9.75
N GLY A 448 16.85 -11.74 10.34
CA GLY A 448 17.63 -11.29 11.50
C GLY A 448 19.11 -11.07 11.19
N LEU A 449 19.49 -10.92 9.91
CA LEU A 449 20.85 -10.65 9.47
C LEU A 449 21.24 -9.21 9.82
N ILE A 450 22.47 -9.02 10.32
CA ILE A 450 23.06 -7.72 10.61
C ILE A 450 24.08 -7.41 9.52
N GLY A 451 24.06 -6.16 9.03
CA GLY A 451 24.93 -5.76 7.92
C GLY A 451 24.50 -6.38 6.58
N ALA A 452 25.26 -6.09 5.53
CA ALA A 452 25.06 -6.62 4.18
C ALA A 452 26.30 -7.41 3.74
N GLU A 453 26.09 -8.61 3.20
CA GLU A 453 27.13 -9.45 2.63
C GLU A 453 26.70 -10.01 1.28
N GLU A 454 27.64 -10.30 0.38
CA GLU A 454 27.35 -10.82 -0.97
C GLU A 454 26.53 -12.12 -0.96
N GLN A 455 26.74 -12.97 0.04
CA GLN A 455 26.02 -14.24 0.17
C GLN A 455 24.55 -14.08 0.55
N ASP A 456 24.11 -12.90 1.04
CA ASP A 456 22.74 -12.66 1.49
C ASP A 456 21.72 -12.86 0.37
N GLU A 457 22.06 -12.40 -0.86
CA GLU A 457 21.19 -12.60 -2.02
C GLU A 457 20.95 -14.08 -2.31
N TYR A 458 22.01 -14.90 -2.19
CA TYR A 458 21.90 -16.33 -2.44
C TYR A 458 21.09 -17.03 -1.33
N ILE A 459 21.30 -16.66 -0.06
CA ILE A 459 20.55 -17.20 1.08
C ILE A 459 19.05 -16.88 0.93
N VAL A 460 18.70 -15.66 0.56
CA VAL A 460 17.30 -15.24 0.35
C VAL A 460 16.69 -15.96 -0.86
N ALA A 461 17.39 -15.98 -2.00
CA ALA A 461 16.90 -16.63 -3.22
C ALA A 461 16.66 -18.13 -3.02
N MET A 462 17.58 -18.81 -2.35
CA MET A 462 17.49 -20.24 -2.06
C MET A 462 16.29 -20.55 -1.13
N LEU A 463 16.08 -19.71 -0.10
CA LEU A 463 14.92 -19.85 0.78
C LEU A 463 13.61 -19.70 0.01
N LEU A 464 13.49 -18.66 -0.80
CA LEU A 464 12.27 -18.42 -1.58
C LEU A 464 12.02 -19.55 -2.59
N GLN A 465 13.07 -20.07 -3.25
CA GLN A 465 12.94 -21.21 -4.14
C GLN A 465 12.43 -22.46 -3.39
N MET A 466 13.02 -22.78 -2.24
CA MET A 466 12.54 -23.90 -1.43
C MET A 466 11.08 -23.72 -0.98
N MET A 467 10.69 -22.48 -0.63
CA MET A 467 9.31 -22.18 -0.24
C MET A 467 8.33 -22.38 -1.42
N GLU A 468 8.72 -22.03 -2.63
CA GLU A 468 7.92 -22.27 -3.84
C GLU A 468 7.77 -23.75 -4.11
N ASP A 469 8.88 -24.50 -4.14
CA ASP A 469 8.90 -25.94 -4.45
C ASP A 469 8.12 -26.78 -3.42
N THR A 470 8.13 -26.36 -2.16
CA THR A 470 7.41 -27.05 -1.06
C THR A 470 6.02 -26.49 -0.79
N HIS A 471 5.62 -25.42 -1.46
CA HIS A 471 4.41 -24.65 -1.15
C HIS A 471 4.31 -24.24 0.33
N SER A 472 5.45 -23.90 0.93
CA SER A 472 5.51 -23.44 2.33
C SER A 472 4.80 -22.10 2.49
N ASP A 473 4.13 -21.93 3.63
CA ASP A 473 3.42 -20.68 3.95
C ASP A 473 4.39 -19.51 4.07
N PHE A 474 4.12 -18.43 3.34
CA PHE A 474 5.04 -17.29 3.28
C PHE A 474 5.24 -16.64 4.65
N THR A 475 4.17 -16.21 5.29
CA THR A 475 4.23 -15.47 6.55
C THR A 475 4.74 -16.33 7.69
N THR A 476 4.18 -17.54 7.83
CA THR A 476 4.47 -18.42 8.96
C THR A 476 5.89 -18.98 8.89
N THR A 477 6.46 -19.20 7.70
CA THR A 477 7.85 -19.66 7.56
C THR A 477 8.82 -18.65 8.20
N PHE A 478 8.72 -17.38 7.85
CA PHE A 478 9.56 -16.35 8.45
C PHE A 478 9.30 -16.17 9.95
N ARG A 479 8.04 -16.22 10.38
CA ARG A 479 7.72 -16.16 11.81
C ARG A 479 8.32 -17.32 12.60
N GLN A 480 8.22 -18.55 12.08
CA GLN A 480 8.76 -19.73 12.74
C GLN A 480 10.30 -19.80 12.74
N LEU A 481 10.96 -19.23 11.71
CA LEU A 481 12.42 -19.02 11.74
C LEU A 481 12.84 -18.08 12.87
N GLY A 482 11.98 -17.14 13.29
CA GLY A 482 12.18 -16.29 14.46
C GLY A 482 11.88 -17.00 15.80
N VAL A 483 11.35 -18.21 15.80
CA VAL A 483 11.09 -19.01 17.01
C VAL A 483 12.19 -20.04 17.25
N ILE A 484 12.69 -20.68 16.18
CA ILE A 484 13.73 -21.72 16.29
C ILE A 484 15.09 -21.14 16.66
N SER A 485 15.82 -21.79 17.60
CA SER A 485 17.20 -21.41 17.90
C SER A 485 18.16 -21.89 16.80
N MET A 486 19.31 -21.20 16.68
CA MET A 486 20.35 -21.61 15.73
C MET A 486 20.92 -23.00 16.07
N ALA A 487 21.00 -23.34 17.35
CA ALA A 487 21.42 -24.68 17.79
C ALA A 487 20.46 -25.78 17.28
N MET A 488 19.14 -25.53 17.38
CA MET A 488 18.12 -26.45 16.86
C MET A 488 18.16 -26.51 15.34
N LEU A 489 18.36 -25.40 14.65
CA LEU A 489 18.42 -25.36 13.18
C LEU A 489 19.65 -26.16 12.67
N ARG A 490 20.80 -26.03 13.33
CA ARG A 490 22.04 -26.77 13.01
C ARG A 490 21.95 -28.28 13.31
N SER A 491 21.23 -28.66 14.37
CA SER A 491 21.17 -30.06 14.81
C SER A 491 20.30 -30.95 13.92
N SER A 492 19.58 -30.35 12.95
CA SER A 492 18.68 -31.06 12.02
C SER A 492 17.68 -32.02 12.69
N THR A 493 17.37 -31.81 13.97
CA THR A 493 16.44 -32.68 14.67
C THR A 493 15.04 -32.49 14.13
N GLN A 494 14.53 -33.49 13.42
CA GLN A 494 13.13 -33.58 12.95
C GLN A 494 12.13 -33.31 14.09
N ASP A 495 12.50 -33.58 15.33
CA ASP A 495 11.64 -33.41 16.50
C ASP A 495 11.30 -31.94 16.83
N ALA A 496 12.19 -31.00 16.55
CA ALA A 496 11.91 -29.59 16.75
C ALA A 496 10.99 -29.01 15.67
N ALA A 497 11.10 -29.53 14.45
CA ALA A 497 10.28 -29.13 13.31
C ALA A 497 8.84 -29.61 13.42
N THR A 498 8.54 -30.69 14.16
CA THR A 498 7.18 -31.27 14.25
C THR A 498 6.14 -30.34 14.87
N LYS A 499 6.59 -29.36 15.68
CA LYS A 499 5.71 -28.32 16.26
C LYS A 499 5.61 -27.06 15.40
N LEU A 500 6.49 -26.90 14.41
CA LEU A 500 6.62 -25.73 13.55
C LEU A 500 6.23 -26.11 12.12
N TRP A 501 4.93 -26.15 11.85
CA TRP A 501 4.35 -26.78 10.67
C TRP A 501 4.87 -26.21 9.33
N ALA A 502 5.14 -24.90 9.24
CA ALA A 502 5.66 -24.30 8.01
C ALA A 502 7.14 -24.67 7.80
N LEU A 503 7.96 -24.69 8.85
CA LEU A 503 9.34 -25.19 8.78
C LEU A 503 9.40 -26.70 8.51
N THR A 504 8.43 -27.48 9.00
CA THR A 504 8.31 -28.90 8.65
C THR A 504 8.08 -29.10 7.16
N ASP A 505 7.24 -28.26 6.55
CA ASP A 505 7.03 -28.34 5.09
C ASP A 505 8.32 -27.94 4.35
N LEU A 506 8.96 -26.87 4.74
CA LEU A 506 10.20 -26.38 4.14
C LEU A 506 11.35 -27.41 4.29
N SER A 507 11.46 -28.06 5.44
CA SER A 507 12.53 -29.04 5.74
C SER A 507 12.50 -30.30 4.89
N ARG A 508 11.41 -30.53 4.16
CA ARG A 508 11.30 -31.64 3.19
C ARG A 508 12.09 -31.41 1.91
N HIS A 509 12.49 -30.17 1.65
CA HIS A 509 13.27 -29.83 0.46
C HIS A 509 14.71 -30.35 0.59
N GLU A 510 15.24 -30.94 -0.48
CA GLU A 510 16.61 -31.52 -0.48
C GLU A 510 17.71 -30.53 -0.14
N MET A 511 17.53 -29.26 -0.49
CA MET A 511 18.51 -28.18 -0.23
C MET A 511 18.36 -27.57 1.17
N PHE A 512 17.41 -27.99 1.99
CA PHE A 512 17.16 -27.35 3.29
C PHE A 512 18.39 -27.39 4.22
N GLN A 513 19.09 -28.53 4.26
CA GLN A 513 20.29 -28.68 5.11
C GLN A 513 21.42 -27.76 4.66
N GLU A 514 21.64 -27.62 3.37
CA GLU A 514 22.65 -26.72 2.81
C GLU A 514 22.29 -25.26 3.11
N TRP A 515 21.05 -24.88 2.89
CA TRP A 515 20.56 -23.56 3.26
C TRP A 515 20.73 -23.27 4.74
N ALA A 516 20.34 -24.18 5.61
CA ALA A 516 20.45 -24.03 7.06
C ALA A 516 21.91 -23.85 7.50
N ARG A 517 22.85 -24.59 6.86
CA ARG A 517 24.28 -24.44 7.09
C ARG A 517 24.78 -23.05 6.70
N MET A 518 24.45 -22.59 5.48
CA MET A 518 24.85 -21.28 4.97
C MET A 518 24.27 -20.14 5.82
N TYR A 519 23.00 -20.23 6.16
CA TYR A 519 22.34 -19.25 7.02
C TYR A 519 22.97 -19.20 8.41
N ALA A 520 23.35 -20.38 8.97
CA ALA A 520 24.03 -20.46 10.26
C ALA A 520 25.47 -19.91 10.22
N GLU A 521 26.18 -20.15 9.12
CA GLU A 521 27.52 -19.59 8.90
C GLU A 521 27.48 -18.06 8.78
N ARG A 522 26.49 -17.52 8.03
CA ARG A 522 26.25 -16.07 7.89
C ARG A 522 25.95 -15.37 9.23
N GLN A 523 25.33 -16.07 10.15
CA GLN A 523 25.03 -15.56 11.50
C GLN A 523 26.22 -15.65 12.45
N GLU A 524 27.38 -16.18 11.99
CA GLU A 524 28.56 -16.49 12.81
C GLU A 524 28.25 -17.43 14.00
N ALA A 525 29.17 -17.57 14.94
CA ALA A 525 28.97 -18.40 16.13
C ALA A 525 28.21 -17.60 17.20
N LEU A 526 26.89 -17.42 16.99
CA LEU A 526 26.04 -16.73 17.97
C LEU A 526 26.04 -17.52 19.30
N ASP A 527 26.32 -16.82 20.40
CA ASP A 527 26.01 -17.33 21.72
C ASP A 527 24.49 -17.33 21.96
N GLU A 528 24.04 -17.87 23.07
CA GLU A 528 22.62 -17.98 23.39
C GLU A 528 21.93 -16.61 23.53
N GLU A 529 22.65 -15.61 24.04
CA GLU A 529 22.11 -14.26 24.23
C GLU A 529 21.91 -13.56 22.89
N GLU A 530 22.89 -13.64 21.98
CA GLU A 530 22.75 -13.04 20.66
C GLU A 530 21.71 -13.76 19.79
N ASP A 531 21.57 -15.10 19.92
CA ASP A 531 20.48 -15.82 19.27
C ASP A 531 19.10 -15.38 19.79
N LEU A 532 18.97 -15.08 21.08
CA LEU A 532 17.74 -14.49 21.62
C LEU A 532 17.47 -13.10 21.00
N ARG A 533 18.50 -12.27 20.85
CA ARG A 533 18.38 -10.95 20.19
C ARG A 533 18.01 -11.11 18.72
N ARG A 534 18.62 -12.04 17.98
CA ARG A 534 18.22 -12.36 16.59
C ARG A 534 16.75 -12.71 16.51
N ARG A 535 16.26 -13.62 17.34
CA ARG A 535 14.85 -14.03 17.36
C ARG A 535 13.92 -12.84 17.69
N ALA A 536 14.31 -11.97 18.61
CA ALA A 536 13.57 -10.77 18.94
C ALA A 536 13.49 -9.81 17.73
N ARG A 537 14.62 -9.53 17.05
CA ARG A 537 14.66 -8.73 15.81
C ARG A 537 13.74 -9.31 14.73
N MET A 538 13.80 -10.62 14.50
CA MET A 538 12.95 -11.29 13.51
C MET A 538 11.46 -11.20 13.86
N ASN A 539 11.10 -11.40 15.12
CA ASN A 539 9.71 -11.35 15.56
C ASN A 539 9.12 -9.93 15.53
N ALA A 540 9.96 -8.89 15.60
CA ALA A 540 9.54 -7.50 15.47
C ALA A 540 9.14 -7.12 14.02
N VAL A 541 9.64 -7.85 13.00
CA VAL A 541 9.38 -7.53 11.59
C VAL A 541 8.60 -8.63 10.84
N ASN A 542 8.50 -9.84 11.39
CA ASN A 542 7.73 -10.95 10.83
C ASN A 542 6.40 -11.08 11.56
N PRO A 543 5.27 -10.73 10.92
CA PRO A 543 3.98 -10.79 11.58
C PRO A 543 3.56 -12.24 11.88
N ASN A 544 2.79 -12.41 12.94
CA ASN A 544 2.10 -13.65 13.26
C ASN A 544 0.71 -13.71 12.59
N TYR A 545 0.09 -12.54 12.41
CA TYR A 545 -1.24 -12.41 11.84
C TYR A 545 -1.24 -11.41 10.69
N ILE A 546 -1.83 -11.83 9.57
CA ILE A 546 -2.11 -11.01 8.39
C ILE A 546 -3.56 -11.22 7.99
N LEU A 547 -4.13 -10.32 7.18
CA LEU A 547 -5.50 -10.47 6.69
C LEU A 547 -5.54 -11.48 5.53
N ARG A 548 -5.51 -12.77 5.84
CA ARG A 548 -5.66 -13.84 4.84
C ARG A 548 -7.03 -13.78 4.17
N ASN A 549 -7.10 -14.20 2.90
CA ASN A 549 -8.37 -14.17 2.16
C ASN A 549 -9.47 -14.97 2.86
N TRP A 550 -9.16 -16.11 3.46
CA TRP A 550 -10.15 -16.92 4.15
C TRP A 550 -10.71 -16.27 5.42
N MET A 551 -9.89 -15.49 6.14
CA MET A 551 -10.34 -14.72 7.30
C MET A 551 -11.30 -13.60 6.87
N ALA A 552 -10.94 -12.87 5.81
CA ALA A 552 -11.81 -11.86 5.23
C ALA A 552 -13.13 -12.46 4.73
N GLN A 553 -13.07 -13.65 4.09
CA GLN A 553 -14.27 -14.35 3.61
C GLN A 553 -15.19 -14.78 4.75
N ALA A 554 -14.64 -15.35 5.82
CA ALA A 554 -15.41 -15.68 7.02
C ALA A 554 -16.10 -14.46 7.63
N ALA A 555 -15.37 -13.34 7.75
CA ALA A 555 -15.94 -12.08 8.22
C ALA A 555 -17.05 -11.53 7.31
N ILE A 556 -16.91 -11.68 6.00
CA ILE A 556 -17.93 -11.28 5.01
C ILE A 556 -19.19 -12.14 5.14
N GLU A 557 -19.04 -13.44 5.31
CA GLU A 557 -20.17 -14.35 5.47
C GLU A 557 -20.96 -14.10 6.75
N ASP A 558 -20.26 -13.87 7.88
CA ASP A 558 -20.90 -13.47 9.14
C ASP A 558 -21.61 -12.14 8.99
N ALA A 559 -20.93 -11.13 8.43
CA ALA A 559 -21.50 -9.81 8.19
C ALA A 559 -22.74 -9.87 7.26
N GLY A 560 -22.74 -10.75 6.27
CA GLY A 560 -23.90 -11.00 5.40
C GLY A 560 -25.12 -11.49 6.17
N ARG A 561 -24.91 -12.30 7.22
CA ARG A 561 -25.95 -12.76 8.16
C ARG A 561 -26.34 -11.72 9.22
N GLY A 562 -25.65 -10.57 9.25
CA GLY A 562 -25.89 -9.48 10.21
C GLY A 562 -25.05 -9.56 11.49
N ASP A 563 -24.11 -10.52 11.56
CA ASP A 563 -23.12 -10.63 12.64
C ASP A 563 -21.80 -9.98 12.22
N PHE A 564 -21.44 -8.90 12.90
CA PHE A 564 -20.20 -8.14 12.64
C PHE A 564 -19.11 -8.38 13.68
N THR A 565 -19.27 -9.39 14.53
CA THR A 565 -18.31 -9.73 15.58
C THR A 565 -16.97 -10.11 14.98
N THR A 566 -16.96 -10.95 13.93
CA THR A 566 -15.73 -11.38 13.25
C THR A 566 -14.98 -10.20 12.62
N VAL A 567 -15.67 -9.21 12.04
CA VAL A 567 -15.03 -8.00 11.50
C VAL A 567 -14.33 -7.20 12.61
N LYS A 568 -14.97 -7.03 13.77
CA LYS A 568 -14.42 -6.28 14.91
C LYS A 568 -13.24 -7.01 15.55
N ASP A 569 -13.34 -8.32 15.70
CA ASP A 569 -12.28 -9.16 16.27
C ASP A 569 -11.05 -9.20 15.35
N LEU A 570 -11.25 -9.34 14.04
CA LEU A 570 -10.15 -9.26 13.07
C LEU A 570 -9.46 -7.89 13.15
N LEU A 571 -10.20 -6.79 13.18
CA LEU A 571 -9.60 -5.47 13.35
C LEU A 571 -8.74 -5.40 14.62
N LYS A 572 -9.24 -5.89 15.75
CA LYS A 572 -8.51 -5.92 17.03
C LYS A 572 -7.21 -6.72 16.93
N ILE A 573 -7.25 -7.89 16.27
CA ILE A 573 -6.09 -8.77 16.11
C ILE A 573 -5.07 -8.13 15.17
N LEU A 574 -5.51 -7.62 14.03
CA LEU A 574 -4.66 -7.03 13.00
C LEU A 574 -3.99 -5.71 13.44
N LYS A 575 -4.44 -5.08 14.52
CA LYS A 575 -3.78 -3.92 15.14
C LYS A 575 -2.47 -4.28 15.87
N ARG A 576 -2.23 -5.55 16.20
CA ARG A 576 -1.04 -6.04 16.89
C ARG A 576 -0.45 -7.27 16.17
N PRO A 577 -0.09 -7.13 14.87
CA PRO A 577 0.22 -8.28 14.03
C PRO A 577 1.48 -9.05 14.44
N PHE A 578 2.38 -8.42 15.18
CA PHE A 578 3.67 -9.00 15.59
C PHE A 578 3.62 -9.67 16.98
N GLU A 579 2.57 -9.42 17.76
CA GLU A 579 2.41 -9.99 19.09
C GLU A 579 1.75 -11.37 19.02
N ASN A 580 2.02 -12.23 20.02
CA ASN A 580 1.27 -13.46 20.20
C ASN A 580 -0.05 -13.11 20.92
N GLN A 581 -1.17 -13.57 20.39
CA GLN A 581 -2.51 -13.24 20.88
C GLN A 581 -3.31 -14.54 21.08
N PRO A 582 -3.55 -14.96 22.34
CA PRO A 582 -4.26 -16.21 22.64
C PRO A 582 -5.61 -16.31 21.93
N GLU A 583 -6.36 -15.21 21.89
CA GLU A 583 -7.67 -15.16 21.22
C GLU A 583 -7.60 -15.40 19.69
N ALA A 584 -6.49 -15.04 19.05
CA ALA A 584 -6.25 -15.28 17.64
C ALA A 584 -5.80 -16.72 17.40
N ASP A 585 -4.99 -17.27 18.30
CA ASP A 585 -4.50 -18.65 18.25
C ASP A 585 -5.65 -19.65 18.47
N GLU A 586 -6.58 -19.38 19.40
CA GLU A 586 -7.79 -20.17 19.62
C GLU A 586 -8.68 -20.21 18.36
N ARG A 587 -8.71 -19.15 17.56
CA ARG A 587 -9.43 -19.10 16.27
C ARG A 587 -8.64 -19.73 15.13
N GLY A 588 -7.41 -20.16 15.37
CA GLY A 588 -6.56 -20.80 14.38
C GLY A 588 -5.95 -19.84 13.35
N TYR A 589 -5.88 -18.53 13.65
CA TYR A 589 -5.41 -17.53 12.69
C TYR A 589 -3.90 -17.61 12.40
N ALA A 590 -3.12 -18.24 13.29
CA ALA A 590 -1.71 -18.57 13.06
C ALA A 590 -1.52 -20.01 12.53
N ASN A 591 -2.58 -20.78 12.38
CA ASN A 591 -2.51 -22.15 11.91
C ASN A 591 -2.49 -22.23 10.37
N ARG A 592 -2.29 -23.44 9.87
CA ARG A 592 -2.38 -23.74 8.43
C ARG A 592 -3.77 -23.31 7.91
N PRO A 593 -3.81 -22.58 6.78
CA PRO A 593 -5.08 -22.21 6.16
C PRO A 593 -5.98 -23.43 5.92
N PRO A 594 -7.29 -23.32 6.09
CA PRO A 594 -8.21 -24.42 5.83
C PRO A 594 -8.21 -24.78 4.35
N HIS A 595 -8.51 -26.04 4.01
CA HIS A 595 -8.45 -26.52 2.62
C HIS A 595 -9.30 -25.69 1.65
N TRP A 596 -10.46 -25.23 2.07
CA TRP A 596 -11.36 -24.41 1.24
C TRP A 596 -10.81 -23.02 0.92
N ALA A 597 -9.79 -22.55 1.64
CA ALA A 597 -9.15 -21.27 1.38
C ALA A 597 -8.57 -21.17 -0.03
N ARG A 598 -8.15 -22.28 -0.60
CA ARG A 598 -7.57 -22.37 -1.97
C ARG A 598 -8.57 -22.04 -3.07
N ASP A 599 -9.87 -22.23 -2.80
CA ASP A 599 -10.95 -22.03 -3.76
C ASP A 599 -11.53 -20.60 -3.73
N ILE A 600 -11.01 -19.75 -2.84
CA ILE A 600 -11.50 -18.36 -2.71
C ILE A 600 -11.11 -17.57 -3.94
N ARG A 601 -12.13 -16.99 -4.57
CA ARG A 601 -12.01 -16.09 -5.70
C ARG A 601 -12.36 -14.67 -5.28
N VAL A 602 -11.54 -13.71 -5.69
CA VAL A 602 -11.78 -12.28 -5.42
C VAL A 602 -11.79 -11.52 -6.75
N SER A 603 -12.74 -10.62 -6.93
CA SER A 603 -12.90 -9.86 -8.17
C SER A 603 -13.01 -8.35 -7.93
N CYS A 604 -12.89 -7.59 -9.01
CA CYS A 604 -13.10 -6.13 -9.01
C CYS A 604 -14.57 -5.71 -8.89
N SER A 605 -15.53 -6.65 -8.99
CA SER A 605 -16.95 -6.36 -8.93
C SER A 605 -17.35 -5.89 -7.52
N SER A 606 -17.68 -4.59 -7.38
CA SER A 606 -18.11 -4.02 -6.10
C SER A 606 -18.99 -2.79 -6.30
#